data_3dcb6703445b8dedad69a805f3b0d80f
#
_entry.id   3dcb6703445b8dedad69a805f3b0d80f
#
_cell.length_a   1.000
_cell.length_b   1.000
_cell.length_c   1.000
_cell.angle_alpha   90.00
_cell.angle_beta   90.00
_cell.angle_gamma   90.00
#
_symmetry.space_group_name_H-M   'P 1'
#
loop_
_entity.id
_entity.type
_entity.pdbx_description
1 polymer ?
#
loop_
_entity_poly.entity_id
_entity_poly.type
_entity_poly.pdbx_seq_one_letter_code
_entity_poly.pdbx_strand_id
1 'polypeptide(L)'
;MNTILQVISDTNIGGGGRSLLNYLSCQDRSQFQSQVVLPRGSALKGPVEALGVPVHEIDAMADRSMDLSAVAPLRRVIRAVDPDLVHTHGSMSARMAARLCGKKVIYTKHCVFPLGRVMGSPVGRLAGHVLDACLSDGAIAVSPSVRELLLQSGVPDRKIHVLFNGVAPLAAPTEEERTALRAEYGFGPEDFVVGILARVEEYKGHSVLLDAAEQLLSQGRRVKVLVAGEGSAEAALRLRA
;
A
#
# COMPACT_ATOMS: atom_id res chain seq x y z
N MET A 1 -14.12 22.15 -10.80
CA MET A 1 -13.42 21.32 -9.79
C MET A 1 -13.59 19.87 -10.18
N ASN A 2 -12.50 19.11 -10.32
CA ASN A 2 -12.58 17.73 -10.78
C ASN A 2 -12.85 16.77 -9.61
N THR A 3 -13.79 15.85 -9.78
CA THR A 3 -14.13 14.83 -8.77
C THR A 3 -13.34 13.55 -9.02
N ILE A 4 -12.59 13.09 -8.01
CA ILE A 4 -11.83 11.84 -8.05
C ILE A 4 -12.46 10.84 -7.10
N LEU A 5 -12.87 9.68 -7.61
CA LEU A 5 -13.31 8.58 -6.78
C LEU A 5 -12.13 7.62 -6.54
N GLN A 6 -11.63 7.62 -5.32
CA GLN A 6 -10.57 6.71 -4.85
C GLN A 6 -11.20 5.37 -4.46
N VAL A 7 -10.67 4.26 -4.93
CA VAL A 7 -11.19 2.93 -4.57
C VAL A 7 -10.04 2.07 -4.04
N ILE A 8 -10.14 1.65 -2.80
CA ILE A 8 -9.18 0.77 -2.14
C ILE A 8 -9.88 -0.41 -1.47
N SER A 9 -9.32 -1.60 -1.59
CA SER A 9 -9.90 -2.84 -1.06
C SER A 9 -9.39 -3.22 0.34
N ASP A 10 -8.46 -2.45 0.89
CA ASP A 10 -7.81 -2.77 2.16
C ASP A 10 -8.78 -2.65 3.34
N THR A 11 -8.84 -3.68 4.18
CA THR A 11 -9.58 -3.64 5.45
C THR A 11 -8.77 -3.01 6.58
N ASN A 12 -7.44 -3.06 6.48
CA ASN A 12 -6.49 -2.52 7.45
C ASN A 12 -5.69 -1.35 6.88
N ILE A 13 -5.07 -0.53 7.76
CA ILE A 13 -4.20 0.56 7.35
C ILE A 13 -2.80 0.03 7.03
N GLY A 14 -2.65 -0.50 5.82
CA GLY A 14 -1.35 -0.88 5.26
C GLY A 14 -0.65 0.26 4.53
N GLY A 15 0.41 -0.07 3.76
CA GLY A 15 1.17 0.92 2.97
C GLY A 15 0.32 1.66 1.93
N GLY A 16 -0.61 0.96 1.25
CA GLY A 16 -1.54 1.57 0.30
C GLY A 16 -2.50 2.53 0.98
N GLY A 17 -3.07 2.14 2.12
CA GLY A 17 -3.96 2.99 2.91
C GLY A 17 -3.25 4.24 3.44
N ARG A 18 -2.02 4.12 3.95
CA ARG A 18 -1.22 5.30 4.37
C ARG A 18 -0.91 6.22 3.20
N SER A 19 -0.55 5.68 2.04
CA SER A 19 -0.32 6.47 0.84
C SER A 19 -1.57 7.26 0.44
N LEU A 20 -2.75 6.64 0.51
CA LEU A 20 -4.02 7.32 0.26
C LEU A 20 -4.28 8.42 1.28
N LEU A 21 -4.12 8.18 2.59
CA LEU A 21 -4.31 9.18 3.63
C LEU A 21 -3.36 10.37 3.47
N ASN A 22 -2.09 10.13 3.16
CA ASN A 22 -1.12 11.19 2.89
C ASN A 22 -1.52 12.03 1.67
N TYR A 23 -1.97 11.37 0.59
CA TYR A 23 -2.50 12.07 -0.58
C TYR A 23 -3.70 12.96 -0.22
N LEU A 24 -4.69 12.41 0.48
CA LEU A 24 -5.91 13.14 0.85
C LEU A 24 -5.63 14.33 1.79
N SER A 25 -4.62 14.21 2.67
CA SER A 25 -4.23 15.30 3.57
C SER A 25 -3.53 16.46 2.87
N CYS A 26 -2.85 16.19 1.75
CA CYS A 26 -2.08 17.19 0.99
C CYS A 26 -2.75 17.59 -0.33
N GLN A 27 -3.93 17.06 -0.64
CA GLN A 27 -4.64 17.34 -1.88
C GLN A 27 -5.01 18.83 -2.00
N ASP A 28 -4.74 19.43 -3.15
CA ASP A 28 -5.24 20.76 -3.50
C ASP A 28 -6.76 20.72 -3.71
N ARG A 29 -7.49 21.09 -2.66
CA ARG A 29 -8.96 21.07 -2.65
C ARG A 29 -9.61 22.17 -3.48
N SER A 30 -8.84 23.13 -3.98
CA SER A 30 -9.34 24.13 -4.91
C SER A 30 -9.54 23.57 -6.32
N GLN A 31 -8.77 22.53 -6.68
CA GLN A 31 -8.78 21.90 -7.99
C GLN A 31 -9.48 20.54 -8.00
N PHE A 32 -9.34 19.76 -6.90
CA PHE A 32 -9.78 18.38 -6.82
C PHE A 32 -10.65 18.13 -5.58
N GLN A 33 -11.71 17.36 -5.77
CA GLN A 33 -12.52 16.85 -4.69
C GLN A 33 -12.47 15.32 -4.72
N SER A 34 -11.93 14.71 -3.66
CA SER A 34 -11.92 13.24 -3.54
C SER A 34 -13.11 12.73 -2.74
N GLN A 35 -13.58 11.55 -3.13
CA GLN A 35 -14.44 10.67 -2.34
C GLN A 35 -13.81 9.28 -2.33
N VAL A 36 -14.06 8.47 -1.30
CA VAL A 36 -13.39 7.18 -1.13
C VAL A 36 -14.41 6.05 -1.04
N VAL A 37 -14.18 4.96 -1.78
CA VAL A 37 -14.91 3.70 -1.63
C VAL A 37 -14.06 2.71 -0.86
N LEU A 38 -14.64 2.13 0.19
CA LEU A 38 -14.02 1.16 1.07
C LEU A 38 -14.89 -0.10 1.20
N PRO A 39 -14.31 -1.26 1.51
CA PRO A 39 -15.07 -2.38 2.03
C PRO A 39 -15.66 -2.00 3.40
N ARG A 40 -16.86 -2.51 3.69
CA ARG A 40 -17.50 -2.28 4.99
C ARG A 40 -16.61 -2.72 6.13
N GLY A 41 -16.49 -1.87 7.16
CA GLY A 41 -15.68 -2.13 8.34
C GLY A 41 -14.18 -1.90 8.14
N SER A 42 -13.74 -1.30 7.04
CA SER A 42 -12.34 -0.93 6.86
C SER A 42 -11.86 0.06 7.91
N ALA A 43 -10.69 -0.19 8.49
CA ALA A 43 -10.04 0.70 9.45
C ALA A 43 -9.67 2.07 8.86
N LEU A 44 -9.70 2.22 7.53
CA LEU A 44 -9.46 3.49 6.85
C LEU A 44 -10.63 4.47 6.99
N LYS A 45 -11.85 4.01 7.32
CA LYS A 45 -13.05 4.87 7.34
C LYS A 45 -12.86 6.08 8.24
N GLY A 46 -12.62 5.86 9.52
CA GLY A 46 -12.46 6.97 10.49
C GLY A 46 -11.38 7.99 10.10
N PRO A 47 -10.16 7.56 9.78
CA PRO A 47 -9.11 8.46 9.31
C PRO A 47 -9.46 9.24 8.04
N VAL A 48 -10.16 8.66 7.07
CA VAL A 48 -10.60 9.36 5.84
C VAL A 48 -11.68 10.39 6.17
N GLU A 49 -12.69 10.02 6.96
CA GLU A 49 -13.76 10.94 7.41
C GLU A 49 -13.21 12.10 8.25
N ALA A 50 -12.18 11.86 9.09
CA ALA A 50 -11.51 12.90 9.87
C ALA A 50 -10.81 13.95 8.98
N LEU A 51 -10.43 13.59 7.75
CA LEU A 51 -9.94 14.53 6.75
C LEU A 51 -11.07 15.28 6.02
N GLY A 52 -12.35 15.07 6.39
CA GLY A 52 -13.51 15.69 5.74
C GLY A 52 -13.78 15.14 4.34
N VAL A 53 -13.35 13.91 4.05
CA VAL A 53 -13.52 13.24 2.76
C VAL A 53 -14.69 12.25 2.86
N PRO A 54 -15.71 12.32 1.98
CA PRO A 54 -16.85 11.40 1.98
C PRO A 54 -16.42 9.95 1.72
N VAL A 55 -17.00 9.01 2.49
CA VAL A 55 -16.74 7.57 2.38
C VAL A 55 -18.01 6.84 1.94
N HIS A 56 -17.85 5.94 0.98
CA HIS A 56 -18.87 5.00 0.52
C HIS A 56 -18.44 3.59 0.88
N GLU A 57 -19.20 2.91 1.74
CA GLU A 57 -18.91 1.51 2.10
C GLU A 57 -19.69 0.55 1.20
N ILE A 58 -19.04 -0.53 0.78
CA ILE A 58 -19.68 -1.64 0.06
C ILE A 58 -19.41 -2.97 0.75
N ASP A 59 -20.37 -3.91 0.67
CA ASP A 59 -20.26 -5.25 1.25
C ASP A 59 -19.55 -6.22 0.31
N ALA A 60 -18.36 -5.82 -0.18
CA ALA A 60 -17.57 -6.60 -1.13
C ALA A 60 -16.12 -6.11 -1.16
N MET A 61 -15.27 -6.79 -1.91
CA MET A 61 -13.85 -6.53 -2.22
C MET A 61 -12.86 -6.49 -1.03
N ALA A 62 -13.25 -6.93 0.17
CA ALA A 62 -12.36 -6.93 1.33
C ALA A 62 -11.06 -7.70 1.03
N ASP A 63 -9.93 -6.97 1.05
CA ASP A 63 -8.57 -7.47 0.77
C ASP A 63 -8.40 -8.26 -0.54
N ARG A 64 -9.33 -8.03 -1.51
CA ARG A 64 -9.33 -8.72 -2.81
C ARG A 64 -9.20 -7.74 -3.96
N SER A 65 -8.21 -7.96 -4.83
CA SER A 65 -8.08 -7.20 -6.07
C SER A 65 -9.19 -7.56 -7.08
N MET A 66 -9.51 -8.86 -7.20
CA MET A 66 -10.55 -9.36 -8.08
C MET A 66 -11.68 -9.98 -7.25
N ASP A 67 -12.82 -9.31 -7.24
CA ASP A 67 -14.08 -9.76 -6.65
C ASP A 67 -15.22 -9.32 -7.55
N LEU A 68 -15.76 -10.24 -8.33
CA LEU A 68 -16.82 -9.92 -9.29
C LEU A 68 -18.10 -9.45 -8.61
N SER A 69 -18.35 -9.86 -7.37
CA SER A 69 -19.51 -9.40 -6.59
C SER A 69 -19.45 -7.89 -6.29
N ALA A 70 -18.24 -7.32 -6.26
CA ALA A 70 -18.04 -5.89 -6.05
C ALA A 70 -18.41 -5.02 -7.27
N VAL A 71 -18.46 -5.58 -8.48
CA VAL A 71 -18.65 -4.80 -9.70
C VAL A 71 -20.00 -4.06 -9.70
N ALA A 72 -21.08 -4.72 -9.32
CA ALA A 72 -22.41 -4.09 -9.31
C ALA A 72 -22.56 -3.00 -8.22
N PRO A 73 -22.15 -3.21 -6.96
CA PRO A 73 -22.09 -2.14 -5.95
C PRO A 73 -21.21 -0.96 -6.36
N LEU A 74 -20.01 -1.22 -6.87
CA LEU A 74 -19.10 -0.18 -7.35
C LEU A 74 -19.72 0.66 -8.47
N ARG A 75 -20.38 0.03 -9.44
CA ARG A 75 -21.09 0.75 -10.50
C ARG A 75 -22.20 1.67 -9.97
N ARG A 76 -22.91 1.26 -8.91
CA ARG A 76 -23.94 2.11 -8.28
C ARG A 76 -23.29 3.36 -7.68
N VAL A 77 -22.20 3.20 -6.92
CA VAL A 77 -21.46 4.33 -6.34
C VAL A 77 -20.87 5.23 -7.43
N ILE A 78 -20.21 4.66 -8.44
CA ILE A 78 -19.62 5.43 -9.55
C ILE A 78 -20.67 6.26 -10.29
N ARG A 79 -21.88 5.70 -10.53
CA ARG A 79 -22.98 6.44 -11.17
C ARG A 79 -23.57 7.52 -10.28
N ALA A 80 -23.66 7.27 -8.96
CA ALA A 80 -24.18 8.24 -8.01
C ALA A 80 -23.23 9.43 -7.79
N VAL A 81 -21.93 9.17 -7.74
CA VAL A 81 -20.89 10.19 -7.57
C VAL A 81 -20.58 10.91 -8.88
N ASP A 82 -20.70 10.22 -10.00
CA ASP A 82 -20.38 10.68 -11.35
C ASP A 82 -18.99 11.31 -11.48
N PRO A 83 -17.90 10.62 -11.04
CA PRO A 83 -16.56 11.22 -10.97
C PRO A 83 -15.98 11.46 -12.36
N ASP A 84 -15.08 12.45 -12.47
CA ASP A 84 -14.27 12.69 -13.66
C ASP A 84 -13.19 11.62 -13.84
N LEU A 85 -12.70 11.07 -12.71
CA LEU A 85 -11.66 10.06 -12.68
C LEU A 85 -11.92 9.03 -11.56
N VAL A 86 -11.77 7.76 -11.89
CA VAL A 86 -11.68 6.69 -10.87
C VAL A 86 -10.21 6.30 -10.70
N HIS A 87 -9.70 6.46 -9.49
CA HIS A 87 -8.35 6.06 -9.11
C HIS A 87 -8.43 4.83 -8.21
N THR A 88 -7.84 3.72 -8.63
CA THR A 88 -7.89 2.47 -7.88
C THR A 88 -6.55 2.10 -7.27
N HIS A 89 -6.57 1.61 -6.03
CA HIS A 89 -5.39 1.11 -5.34
C HIS A 89 -5.37 -0.42 -5.42
N GLY A 90 -4.96 -0.94 -6.60
CA GLY A 90 -4.81 -2.37 -6.84
C GLY A 90 -6.10 -3.16 -7.10
N SER A 91 -7.29 -2.55 -7.09
CA SER A 91 -8.56 -3.25 -7.32
C SER A 91 -8.88 -3.40 -8.81
N MET A 92 -8.83 -4.62 -9.31
CA MET A 92 -9.22 -4.95 -10.68
C MET A 92 -10.73 -4.80 -10.88
N SER A 93 -11.54 -5.20 -9.89
CA SER A 93 -13.01 -5.09 -9.94
C SER A 93 -13.46 -3.63 -10.06
N ALA A 94 -12.75 -2.70 -9.40
CA ALA A 94 -13.03 -1.28 -9.52
C ALA A 94 -12.69 -0.72 -10.90
N ARG A 95 -11.58 -1.18 -11.50
CA ARG A 95 -11.21 -0.81 -12.89
C ARG A 95 -12.29 -1.26 -13.87
N MET A 96 -12.78 -2.51 -13.73
CA MET A 96 -13.88 -3.05 -14.54
C MET A 96 -15.18 -2.24 -14.36
N ALA A 97 -15.57 -1.98 -13.11
CA ALA A 97 -16.79 -1.22 -12.80
C ALA A 97 -16.74 0.19 -13.40
N ALA A 98 -15.60 0.87 -13.30
CA ALA A 98 -15.39 2.20 -13.84
C ALA A 98 -15.49 2.23 -15.37
N ARG A 99 -14.85 1.26 -16.04
CA ARG A 99 -14.96 1.14 -17.52
C ARG A 99 -16.38 0.85 -17.99
N LEU A 100 -17.11 -0.01 -17.27
CA LEU A 100 -18.54 -0.25 -17.55
C LEU A 100 -19.44 0.98 -17.31
N CYS A 101 -18.93 2.00 -16.63
CA CYS A 101 -19.56 3.31 -16.46
C CYS A 101 -19.00 4.39 -17.40
N GLY A 102 -18.09 4.04 -18.32
CA GLY A 102 -17.49 4.98 -19.28
C GLY A 102 -16.51 5.98 -18.64
N LYS A 103 -15.99 5.68 -17.44
CA LYS A 103 -15.11 6.61 -16.70
C LYS A 103 -13.64 6.42 -17.06
N LYS A 104 -12.85 7.51 -16.95
CA LYS A 104 -11.40 7.46 -16.98
C LYS A 104 -10.89 6.72 -15.74
N VAL A 105 -9.84 5.90 -15.92
CA VAL A 105 -9.33 5.02 -14.86
C VAL A 105 -7.81 5.11 -14.78
N ILE A 106 -7.29 5.43 -13.61
CA ILE A 106 -5.88 5.21 -13.27
C ILE A 106 -5.79 4.23 -12.10
N TYR A 107 -4.62 3.62 -11.92
CA TYR A 107 -4.38 2.79 -10.75
C TYR A 107 -2.97 2.96 -10.21
N THR A 108 -2.84 2.83 -8.89
CA THR A 108 -1.54 2.76 -8.21
C THR A 108 -1.21 1.32 -7.84
N LYS A 109 -0.03 0.88 -8.21
CA LYS A 109 0.55 -0.39 -7.78
C LYS A 109 1.51 -0.13 -6.62
N HIS A 110 1.14 -0.65 -5.42
CA HIS A 110 1.86 -0.38 -4.16
C HIS A 110 2.93 -1.39 -3.80
N CYS A 111 2.98 -2.54 -4.47
CA CYS A 111 3.88 -3.63 -4.08
C CYS A 111 4.37 -4.42 -5.28
N VAL A 112 5.52 -5.05 -5.10
CA VAL A 112 6.09 -6.02 -6.04
C VAL A 112 5.78 -7.42 -5.52
N PHE A 113 5.09 -8.20 -6.34
CA PHE A 113 4.99 -9.66 -6.14
C PHE A 113 5.58 -10.35 -7.36
N PRO A 114 6.33 -11.44 -7.18
CA PRO A 114 6.84 -12.20 -8.31
C PRO A 114 5.70 -12.60 -9.25
N LEU A 115 5.90 -12.38 -10.55
CA LEU A 115 4.94 -12.87 -11.54
C LEU A 115 4.98 -14.41 -11.55
N GLY A 116 3.83 -15.02 -11.37
CA GLY A 116 3.72 -16.46 -11.57
C GLY A 116 4.10 -16.85 -13.01
N ARG A 117 4.46 -18.12 -13.23
CA ARG A 117 4.92 -18.64 -14.54
C ARG A 117 4.01 -18.26 -15.70
N VAL A 118 2.69 -18.25 -15.50
CA VAL A 118 1.72 -17.89 -16.53
C VAL A 118 1.80 -16.41 -16.88
N MET A 119 1.77 -15.53 -15.87
CA MET A 119 1.81 -14.07 -16.08
C MET A 119 3.17 -13.58 -16.59
N GLY A 120 4.26 -14.26 -16.25
CA GLY A 120 5.60 -13.97 -16.77
C GLY A 120 5.87 -14.50 -18.19
N SER A 121 4.98 -15.34 -18.74
CA SER A 121 5.12 -15.87 -20.09
C SER A 121 4.76 -14.83 -21.17
N PRO A 122 5.20 -15.01 -22.44
CA PRO A 122 4.79 -14.13 -23.54
C PRO A 122 3.27 -14.00 -23.68
N VAL A 123 2.53 -15.09 -23.49
CA VAL A 123 1.06 -15.10 -23.55
C VAL A 123 0.47 -14.31 -22.38
N GLY A 124 1.01 -14.48 -21.16
CA GLY A 124 0.59 -13.71 -19.97
C GLY A 124 0.85 -12.22 -20.14
N ARG A 125 1.98 -11.85 -20.71
CA ARG A 125 2.30 -10.43 -21.02
C ARG A 125 1.34 -9.84 -22.05
N LEU A 126 1.00 -10.57 -23.11
CA LEU A 126 0.01 -10.12 -24.09
C LEU A 126 -1.37 -9.95 -23.44
N ALA A 127 -1.79 -10.91 -22.62
CA ALA A 127 -3.04 -10.82 -21.87
C ALA A 127 -3.04 -9.59 -20.91
N GLY A 128 -1.93 -9.37 -20.21
CA GLY A 128 -1.73 -8.20 -19.35
C GLY A 128 -1.81 -6.88 -20.14
N HIS A 129 -1.20 -6.84 -21.33
CA HIS A 129 -1.28 -5.69 -22.23
C HIS A 129 -2.73 -5.39 -22.65
N VAL A 130 -3.48 -6.39 -23.08
CA VAL A 130 -4.89 -6.24 -23.47
C VAL A 130 -5.75 -5.80 -22.29
N LEU A 131 -5.58 -6.44 -21.12
CA LEU A 131 -6.32 -6.08 -19.91
C LEU A 131 -6.03 -4.64 -19.50
N ASP A 132 -4.76 -4.22 -19.51
CA ASP A 132 -4.41 -2.84 -19.19
C ASP A 132 -4.97 -1.86 -20.22
N ALA A 133 -4.86 -2.17 -21.50
CA ALA A 133 -5.40 -1.34 -22.57
C ALA A 133 -6.92 -1.12 -22.43
N CYS A 134 -7.65 -2.16 -22.03
CA CYS A 134 -9.10 -2.11 -21.84
C CYS A 134 -9.53 -1.45 -20.53
N LEU A 135 -8.75 -1.62 -19.45
CA LEU A 135 -9.21 -1.31 -18.10
C LEU A 135 -8.56 -0.07 -17.47
N SER A 136 -7.53 0.53 -18.07
CA SER A 136 -6.88 1.71 -17.51
C SER A 136 -6.37 2.68 -18.55
N ASP A 137 -6.32 3.96 -18.20
CA ASP A 137 -5.72 5.02 -18.98
C ASP A 137 -4.28 5.31 -18.54
N GLY A 138 -3.95 5.01 -17.29
CA GLY A 138 -2.62 5.17 -16.72
C GLY A 138 -2.38 4.32 -15.50
N ALA A 139 -1.10 4.12 -15.18
CA ALA A 139 -0.60 3.38 -14.04
C ALA A 139 0.42 4.19 -13.26
N ILE A 140 0.29 4.23 -11.95
CA ILE A 140 1.27 4.82 -11.03
C ILE A 140 2.07 3.68 -10.40
N ALA A 141 3.38 3.73 -10.58
CA ALA A 141 4.34 2.85 -9.92
C ALA A 141 4.99 3.60 -8.76
N VAL A 142 4.91 3.07 -7.55
CA VAL A 142 5.47 3.73 -6.36
C VAL A 142 6.99 3.61 -6.23
N SER A 143 7.62 2.89 -7.15
CA SER A 143 9.08 2.74 -7.22
C SER A 143 9.53 2.25 -8.60
N PRO A 144 10.83 2.38 -8.95
CA PRO A 144 11.38 1.79 -10.17
C PRO A 144 11.16 0.28 -10.28
N SER A 145 11.23 -0.45 -9.17
CA SER A 145 10.98 -1.90 -9.15
C SER A 145 9.52 -2.23 -9.48
N VAL A 146 8.57 -1.41 -9.04
CA VAL A 146 7.16 -1.56 -9.40
C VAL A 146 6.94 -1.24 -10.88
N ARG A 147 7.63 -0.22 -11.44
CA ARG A 147 7.59 0.08 -12.87
C ARG A 147 8.07 -1.13 -13.69
N GLU A 148 9.20 -1.71 -13.30
CA GLU A 148 9.74 -2.91 -13.98
C GLU A 148 8.74 -4.07 -13.95
N LEU A 149 8.10 -4.32 -12.81
CA LEU A 149 7.06 -5.32 -12.69
C LEU A 149 5.88 -5.06 -13.66
N LEU A 150 5.44 -3.80 -13.77
CA LEU A 150 4.36 -3.42 -14.69
C LEU A 150 4.74 -3.65 -16.15
N LEU A 151 5.98 -3.30 -16.54
CA LEU A 151 6.51 -3.56 -17.88
C LEU A 151 6.55 -5.08 -18.18
N GLN A 152 7.03 -5.87 -17.23
CA GLN A 152 7.06 -7.34 -17.33
C GLN A 152 5.65 -7.93 -17.42
N SER A 153 4.66 -7.28 -16.81
CA SER A 153 3.24 -7.66 -16.89
C SER A 153 2.58 -7.24 -18.21
N GLY A 154 3.28 -6.53 -19.10
CA GLY A 154 2.76 -6.09 -20.38
C GLY A 154 2.15 -4.69 -20.40
N VAL A 155 2.20 -3.92 -19.32
CA VAL A 155 1.72 -2.54 -19.29
C VAL A 155 2.64 -1.66 -20.16
N PRO A 156 2.10 -0.89 -21.12
CA PRO A 156 2.93 -0.02 -21.97
C PRO A 156 3.64 1.06 -21.17
N ASP A 157 4.93 1.27 -21.45
CA ASP A 157 5.75 2.25 -20.73
C ASP A 157 5.14 3.67 -20.71
N ARG A 158 4.58 4.12 -21.83
CA ARG A 158 3.93 5.43 -21.95
C ARG A 158 2.76 5.66 -20.99
N LYS A 159 2.21 4.60 -20.39
CA LYS A 159 1.14 4.66 -19.40
C LYS A 159 1.65 4.66 -17.95
N ILE A 160 2.93 4.33 -17.74
CA ILE A 160 3.49 4.14 -16.39
C ILE A 160 4.17 5.43 -15.93
N HIS A 161 3.73 5.95 -14.81
CA HIS A 161 4.33 7.09 -14.13
C HIS A 161 4.92 6.64 -12.79
N VAL A 162 6.21 6.92 -12.57
CA VAL A 162 6.86 6.63 -11.29
C VAL A 162 6.61 7.81 -10.35
N LEU A 163 5.84 7.57 -9.29
CA LEU A 163 5.56 8.54 -8.23
C LEU A 163 5.84 7.89 -6.88
N PHE A 164 6.88 8.33 -6.20
CA PHE A 164 7.20 7.81 -4.86
C PHE A 164 6.13 8.20 -3.84
N ASN A 165 5.88 7.33 -2.89
CA ASN A 165 5.00 7.66 -1.77
C ASN A 165 5.60 8.82 -0.96
N GLY A 166 4.82 9.87 -0.78
CA GLY A 166 5.17 10.96 0.13
C GLY A 166 4.92 10.58 1.59
N VAL A 167 5.77 11.07 2.47
CA VAL A 167 5.59 10.99 3.92
C VAL A 167 5.81 12.37 4.51
N ALA A 168 5.04 12.70 5.57
CA ALA A 168 5.29 13.93 6.31
C ALA A 168 6.68 13.87 6.98
N PRO A 169 7.43 14.98 7.01
CA PRO A 169 8.66 15.04 7.77
C PRO A 169 8.41 14.70 9.25
N LEU A 170 9.21 13.81 9.81
CA LEU A 170 9.19 13.52 11.23
C LEU A 170 10.15 14.49 11.94
N ALA A 171 9.70 15.06 13.05
CA ALA A 171 10.58 15.80 13.92
C ALA A 171 11.64 14.85 14.51
N ALA A 172 12.90 15.25 14.50
CA ALA A 172 13.92 14.50 15.22
C ALA A 172 13.62 14.57 16.72
N PRO A 173 13.70 13.45 17.46
CA PRO A 173 13.55 13.47 18.91
C PRO A 173 14.68 14.31 19.55
N THR A 174 14.38 14.97 20.67
CA THR A 174 15.41 15.59 21.49
C THR A 174 16.33 14.54 22.10
N GLU A 175 17.48 14.95 22.60
CA GLU A 175 18.42 14.02 23.26
C GLU A 175 17.80 13.43 24.54
N GLU A 176 17.01 14.22 25.28
CA GLU A 176 16.28 13.79 26.46
C GLU A 176 15.24 12.71 26.10
N GLU A 177 14.42 12.95 25.07
CA GLU A 177 13.43 11.99 24.58
C GLU A 177 14.08 10.69 24.10
N ARG A 178 15.19 10.80 23.38
CA ARG A 178 15.95 9.64 22.90
C ARG A 178 16.52 8.83 24.07
N THR A 179 17.07 9.48 25.08
CA THR A 179 17.62 8.86 26.28
C THR A 179 16.53 8.18 27.09
N ALA A 180 15.38 8.83 27.27
CA ALA A 180 14.24 8.28 27.99
C ALA A 180 13.69 7.02 27.28
N LEU A 181 13.51 7.06 25.96
CA LEU A 181 13.07 5.91 25.18
C LEU A 181 14.10 4.74 25.25
N ARG A 182 15.39 5.02 25.18
CA ARG A 182 16.40 3.97 25.32
C ARG A 182 16.31 3.30 26.68
N ALA A 183 16.14 4.08 27.74
CA ALA A 183 15.99 3.55 29.11
C ALA A 183 14.73 2.71 29.27
N GLU A 184 13.61 3.13 28.68
CA GLU A 184 12.33 2.41 28.69
C GLU A 184 12.46 1.00 28.10
N TYR A 185 13.23 0.86 27.01
CA TYR A 185 13.48 -0.44 26.36
C TYR A 185 14.74 -1.17 26.92
N GLY A 186 15.33 -0.68 28.00
CA GLY A 186 16.50 -1.30 28.62
C GLY A 186 17.79 -1.21 27.78
N PHE A 187 17.91 -0.20 26.93
CA PHE A 187 19.11 0.04 26.14
C PHE A 187 20.04 1.01 26.84
N GLY A 188 21.30 0.57 27.05
CA GLY A 188 22.35 1.43 27.58
C GLY A 188 22.88 2.43 26.54
N PRO A 189 23.63 3.47 27.00
CA PRO A 189 24.20 4.48 26.09
C PRO A 189 25.13 3.89 25.04
N GLU A 190 25.86 2.81 25.36
CA GLU A 190 26.84 2.15 24.49
C GLU A 190 26.23 1.03 23.62
N ASP A 191 24.95 0.71 23.80
CA ASP A 191 24.33 -0.34 23.02
C ASP A 191 24.10 0.11 21.57
N PHE A 192 24.57 -0.68 20.61
CA PHE A 192 24.21 -0.53 19.21
C PHE A 192 22.83 -1.15 18.96
N VAL A 193 21.82 -0.30 18.76
CA VAL A 193 20.44 -0.74 18.61
C VAL A 193 20.05 -0.74 17.14
N VAL A 194 19.60 -1.88 16.64
CA VAL A 194 19.05 -2.03 15.29
C VAL A 194 17.54 -2.25 15.39
N GLY A 195 16.77 -1.41 14.70
CA GLY A 195 15.30 -1.51 14.69
C GLY A 195 14.76 -2.03 13.37
N ILE A 196 13.70 -2.85 13.45
CA ILE A 196 12.86 -3.20 12.31
C ILE A 196 11.40 -2.85 12.60
N LEU A 197 10.82 -1.94 11.79
CA LEU A 197 9.43 -1.52 11.89
C LEU A 197 8.67 -2.08 10.69
N ALA A 198 8.05 -3.25 10.86
CA ALA A 198 7.30 -3.91 9.79
C ALA A 198 6.35 -4.94 10.36
N ARG A 199 5.33 -5.34 9.58
CA ARG A 199 4.56 -6.54 9.93
C ARG A 199 5.50 -7.73 10.09
N VAL A 200 5.30 -8.52 11.14
CA VAL A 200 6.12 -9.70 11.41
C VAL A 200 5.69 -10.84 10.50
N GLU A 201 6.13 -10.75 9.25
CA GLU A 201 5.87 -11.71 8.20
C GLU A 201 7.21 -12.25 7.67
N GLU A 202 7.25 -13.51 7.26
CA GLU A 202 8.47 -14.18 6.84
C GLU A 202 9.25 -13.39 5.77
N TYR A 203 8.54 -12.84 4.77
CA TYR A 203 9.15 -12.09 3.66
C TYR A 203 9.68 -10.70 4.05
N LYS A 204 9.49 -10.25 5.31
CA LYS A 204 9.99 -8.96 5.80
C LYS A 204 11.42 -9.01 6.34
N GLY A 205 12.00 -10.21 6.42
CA GLY A 205 13.41 -10.38 6.72
C GLY A 205 13.78 -10.30 8.21
N HIS A 206 12.82 -10.44 9.12
CA HIS A 206 13.09 -10.47 10.56
C HIS A 206 14.07 -11.58 10.94
N SER A 207 13.96 -12.77 10.33
CA SER A 207 14.88 -13.87 10.55
C SER A 207 16.30 -13.52 10.11
N VAL A 208 16.44 -12.83 8.96
CA VAL A 208 17.75 -12.40 8.45
C VAL A 208 18.40 -11.38 9.39
N LEU A 209 17.59 -10.48 9.99
CA LEU A 209 18.09 -9.54 11.01
C LEU A 209 18.60 -10.26 12.25
N LEU A 210 17.88 -11.30 12.73
CA LEU A 210 18.34 -12.09 13.87
C LEU A 210 19.63 -12.88 13.55
N ASP A 211 19.75 -13.46 12.34
CA ASP A 211 20.98 -14.13 11.90
C ASP A 211 22.17 -13.17 11.92
N ALA A 212 21.98 -11.95 11.43
CA ALA A 212 23.02 -10.94 11.42
C ALA A 212 23.39 -10.48 12.84
N ALA A 213 22.40 -10.31 13.72
CA ALA A 213 22.63 -9.96 15.12
C ALA A 213 23.41 -11.08 15.86
N GLU A 214 23.05 -12.34 15.66
CA GLU A 214 23.74 -13.49 16.22
C GLU A 214 25.23 -13.55 15.77
N GLN A 215 25.49 -13.30 14.49
CA GLN A 215 26.86 -13.20 13.98
C GLN A 215 27.67 -12.07 14.65
N LEU A 216 27.05 -10.91 14.86
CA LEU A 216 27.72 -9.80 15.55
C LEU A 216 27.99 -10.11 17.01
N LEU A 217 27.06 -10.75 17.72
CA LEU A 217 27.22 -11.20 19.09
C LEU A 217 28.34 -12.23 19.22
N SER A 218 28.45 -13.19 18.29
CA SER A 218 29.52 -14.19 18.26
C SER A 218 30.92 -13.56 18.04
N GLN A 219 30.98 -12.37 17.44
CA GLN A 219 32.21 -11.57 17.29
C GLN A 219 32.48 -10.65 18.48
N GLY A 220 31.76 -10.79 19.59
CA GLY A 220 31.89 -9.95 20.77
C GLY A 220 31.34 -8.53 20.64
N ARG A 221 30.52 -8.24 19.61
CA ARG A 221 29.87 -6.94 19.43
C ARG A 221 28.65 -6.83 20.32
N ARG A 222 28.42 -5.65 20.90
CA ARG A 222 27.22 -5.34 21.66
C ARG A 222 26.12 -4.85 20.71
N VAL A 223 25.19 -5.74 20.34
CA VAL A 223 24.04 -5.41 19.51
C VAL A 223 22.75 -5.74 20.25
N LYS A 224 21.78 -4.86 20.14
CA LYS A 224 20.39 -5.05 20.59
C LYS A 224 19.46 -4.93 19.38
N VAL A 225 18.40 -5.74 19.35
CA VAL A 225 17.42 -5.71 18.27
C VAL A 225 16.07 -5.26 18.83
N LEU A 226 15.48 -4.25 18.20
CA LEU A 226 14.12 -3.78 18.48
C LEU A 226 13.21 -4.17 17.33
N VAL A 227 12.22 -5.00 17.60
CA VAL A 227 11.19 -5.39 16.61
C VAL A 227 9.88 -4.69 16.96
N ALA A 228 9.39 -3.86 16.04
CA ALA A 228 8.10 -3.18 16.18
C ALA A 228 7.15 -3.62 15.07
N GLY A 229 6.09 -4.33 15.46
CA GLY A 229 5.06 -4.85 14.55
C GLY A 229 4.48 -6.17 15.04
N GLU A 230 3.41 -6.59 14.38
CA GLU A 230 2.70 -7.84 14.63
C GLU A 230 2.58 -8.62 13.32
N GLY A 231 2.37 -9.94 13.39
CA GLY A 231 2.16 -10.75 12.20
C GLY A 231 2.23 -12.25 12.44
N SER A 232 2.00 -13.00 11.37
CA SER A 232 1.87 -14.47 11.42
C SER A 232 3.17 -15.18 11.87
N ALA A 233 4.33 -14.58 11.68
CA ALA A 233 5.63 -15.15 12.04
C ALA A 233 6.11 -14.77 13.46
N GLU A 234 5.30 -14.03 14.24
CA GLU A 234 5.71 -13.54 15.57
C GLU A 234 6.07 -14.68 16.54
N ALA A 235 5.24 -15.72 16.62
CA ALA A 235 5.47 -16.84 17.52
C ALA A 235 6.81 -17.55 17.23
N ALA A 236 7.09 -17.80 15.97
CA ALA A 236 8.36 -18.40 15.53
C ALA A 236 9.57 -17.48 15.81
N LEU A 237 9.40 -16.19 15.63
CA LEU A 237 10.45 -15.20 15.90
C LEU A 237 10.78 -15.11 17.40
N ARG A 238 9.77 -15.14 18.27
CA ARG A 238 9.94 -15.13 19.75
C ARG A 238 10.65 -16.37 20.28
N LEU A 239 10.46 -17.52 19.65
CA LEU A 239 11.17 -18.75 20.04
C LEU A 239 12.66 -18.72 19.69
N ARG A 240 13.02 -17.81 18.81
CA ARG A 240 14.39 -17.67 18.30
C ARG A 240 15.18 -16.55 18.99
N ALA A 241 14.47 -15.56 19.54
CA ALA A 241 15.06 -14.39 20.22
C ALA A 241 15.40 -14.69 21.69
#